data_8b3d0646c23f23f98b547eb3d7b9c0d1
#
_entry.id   8b3d0646c23f23f98b547eb3d7b9c0d1
#
_cell.length_a   1.000
_cell.length_b   1.000
_cell.length_c   1.000
_cell.angle_alpha   90.00
_cell.angle_beta   90.00
_cell.angle_gamma   90.00
#
_symmetry.space_group_name_H-M   'P 1'
#
loop_
_entity.id
_entity.type
_entity.pdbx_description
1 polymer ?
#
loop_
_entity_poly.entity_id
_entity_poly.type
_entity_poly.pdbx_seq_one_letter_code
_entity_poly.pdbx_strand_id
1 'polypeptide(L)'
;ILPPDVNRSQWKFTVAKAPDGQLGILFGLGAVKTVGQGAVDAIIRERKNGAYRDIFDFCRRIDTSECNKRVVESLIKAGAFDGMGGNRPQLLAVFESAMDANSSLRKQMVDGQISLFDMAFGGAPLVQENHTLPNLPDYPLRQRLALEKEIAGVYITGHPLDDYRDVLGKLPFSTADLDGLEEREDHGLSLDGQIVDMGGILTEVKGKATKKGAYMGFITLEDLTGQIECLVFPKVYERYQGMMAVDDLVVLHGRLSIREEEAPKLLVEKLIPLEAWHPEESAPAAPMGQSTARPVPPPKRHTSEAPKLTDAQAAAKAPRKLYLRLNRPQMDAASSTLSLYPGSVPVYLHLPAEKMTLLAPKTGWCDASDGCLNRLNALLGAENVKLLESR
;
A
#
# COMPACT_ATOMS: atom_id res chain seq x y z
N ILE A 1 4.96 -13.61 16.76
CA ILE A 1 5.36 -14.39 15.55
C ILE A 1 6.81 -14.08 15.25
N LEU A 2 7.59 -15.13 14.93
CA LEU A 2 8.99 -15.00 14.51
C LEU A 2 9.05 -15.04 12.99
N PRO A 3 9.87 -14.17 12.34
CA PRO A 3 10.00 -14.13 10.89
C PRO A 3 10.49 -15.47 10.32
N PRO A 4 10.23 -15.76 9.04
CA PRO A 4 10.79 -16.92 8.38
C PRO A 4 12.32 -16.85 8.37
N ASP A 5 12.96 -18.01 8.36
CA ASP A 5 14.42 -18.12 8.36
C ASP A 5 14.83 -19.38 7.59
N VAL A 6 15.65 -19.26 6.55
CA VAL A 6 16.09 -20.38 5.71
C VAL A 6 16.86 -21.44 6.51
N ASN A 7 17.52 -21.05 7.61
CA ASN A 7 18.25 -21.95 8.47
C ASN A 7 17.40 -22.66 9.53
N ARG A 8 16.21 -22.12 9.87
CA ARG A 8 15.39 -22.59 11.00
C ARG A 8 14.01 -23.08 10.59
N SER A 9 13.33 -22.35 9.71
CA SER A 9 11.93 -22.61 9.36
C SER A 9 11.73 -23.95 8.66
N GLN A 10 10.56 -24.55 8.89
CA GLN A 10 10.06 -25.72 8.20
C GLN A 10 9.04 -25.33 7.13
N TRP A 11 8.45 -26.31 6.47
CA TRP A 11 7.32 -26.08 5.56
C TRP A 11 6.15 -25.40 6.29
N LYS A 12 5.75 -25.95 7.45
CA LYS A 12 4.67 -25.42 8.29
C LYS A 12 5.23 -24.52 9.40
N PHE A 13 4.36 -23.75 10.01
CA PHE A 13 4.65 -23.03 11.25
C PHE A 13 5.11 -23.99 12.35
N THR A 14 6.11 -23.59 13.13
CA THR A 14 6.66 -24.39 14.24
C THR A 14 6.89 -23.52 15.45
N VAL A 15 6.86 -24.12 16.64
CA VAL A 15 7.26 -23.43 17.86
C VAL A 15 8.80 -23.35 17.92
N ALA A 16 9.32 -22.17 18.19
CA ALA A 16 10.75 -21.93 18.32
C ALA A 16 11.04 -20.90 19.41
N LYS A 17 12.27 -20.92 19.94
CA LYS A 17 12.73 -19.87 20.87
C LYS A 17 13.13 -18.63 20.08
N ALA A 18 12.63 -17.49 20.51
CA ALA A 18 13.07 -16.16 20.08
C ALA A 18 14.45 -15.83 20.68
N PRO A 19 15.15 -14.80 20.18
CA PRO A 19 16.47 -14.39 20.72
C PRO A 19 16.43 -14.02 22.22
N ASP A 20 15.29 -13.56 22.73
CA ASP A 20 15.05 -13.25 24.14
C ASP A 20 14.75 -14.49 25.02
N GLY A 21 14.72 -15.68 24.41
CA GLY A 21 14.45 -16.95 25.07
C GLY A 21 12.96 -17.32 25.20
N GLN A 22 12.05 -16.44 24.82
CA GLN A 22 10.60 -16.71 24.83
C GLN A 22 10.21 -17.67 23.71
N LEU A 23 9.14 -18.42 23.91
CA LEU A 23 8.57 -19.27 22.89
C LEU A 23 7.73 -18.43 21.91
N GLY A 24 7.99 -18.59 20.63
CA GLY A 24 7.24 -17.93 19.55
C GLY A 24 6.86 -18.92 18.46
N ILE A 25 6.00 -18.49 17.56
CA ILE A 25 5.61 -19.23 16.36
C ILE A 25 6.53 -18.77 15.23
N LEU A 26 7.42 -19.66 14.79
CA LEU A 26 8.31 -19.43 13.66
C LEU A 26 7.53 -19.61 12.35
N PHE A 27 7.59 -18.60 11.49
CA PHE A 27 6.88 -18.56 10.22
C PHE A 27 7.35 -19.69 9.29
N GLY A 28 6.42 -20.46 8.74
CA GLY A 28 6.71 -21.56 7.80
C GLY A 28 7.08 -21.04 6.41
N LEU A 29 8.12 -21.61 5.77
CA LEU A 29 8.52 -21.20 4.42
C LEU A 29 7.43 -21.47 3.38
N GLY A 30 6.60 -22.48 3.58
CA GLY A 30 5.49 -22.81 2.70
C GLY A 30 4.31 -21.83 2.74
N ALA A 31 4.27 -20.92 3.71
CA ALA A 31 3.29 -19.84 3.76
C ALA A 31 3.71 -18.61 2.93
N VAL A 32 4.96 -18.58 2.44
CA VAL A 32 5.45 -17.53 1.54
C VAL A 32 4.96 -17.81 0.10
N LYS A 33 4.31 -16.83 -0.52
CA LYS A 33 3.83 -16.95 -1.91
C LYS A 33 4.98 -17.36 -2.85
N THR A 34 4.66 -18.13 -3.86
CA THR A 34 5.60 -18.69 -4.86
C THR A 34 6.55 -19.77 -4.34
N VAL A 35 6.62 -20.01 -3.04
CA VAL A 35 7.48 -21.03 -2.44
C VAL A 35 6.76 -22.37 -2.42
N GLY A 36 7.16 -23.28 -3.30
CA GLY A 36 6.63 -24.65 -3.37
C GLY A 36 7.32 -25.59 -2.40
N GLN A 37 6.68 -26.75 -2.14
CA GLN A 37 7.20 -27.74 -1.19
C GLN A 37 8.58 -28.28 -1.63
N GLY A 38 8.78 -28.53 -2.93
CA GLY A 38 10.07 -28.99 -3.44
C GLY A 38 11.23 -28.04 -3.10
N ALA A 39 11.00 -26.71 -3.22
CA ALA A 39 11.99 -25.73 -2.84
C ALA A 39 12.30 -25.74 -1.35
N VAL A 40 11.29 -25.86 -0.50
CA VAL A 40 11.48 -25.94 0.95
C VAL A 40 12.20 -27.22 1.34
N ASP A 41 11.86 -28.37 0.72
CA ASP A 41 12.51 -29.64 0.96
C ASP A 41 13.99 -29.60 0.53
N ALA A 42 14.31 -28.93 -0.59
CA ALA A 42 15.68 -28.70 -1.03
C ALA A 42 16.46 -27.84 -0.02
N ILE A 43 15.87 -26.74 0.47
CA ILE A 43 16.48 -25.88 1.49
C ILE A 43 16.75 -26.68 2.78
N ILE A 44 15.77 -27.44 3.25
CA ILE A 44 15.90 -28.26 4.48
C ILE A 44 16.93 -29.38 4.31
N ARG A 45 16.96 -30.03 3.16
CA ARG A 45 17.90 -31.06 2.82
C ARG A 45 19.34 -30.52 2.85
N GLU A 46 19.56 -29.41 2.16
CA GLU A 46 20.89 -28.84 1.99
C GLU A 46 21.46 -28.24 3.30
N ARG A 47 20.64 -27.61 4.12
CA ARG A 47 21.11 -27.07 5.42
C ARG A 47 21.54 -28.11 6.41
N LYS A 48 21.23 -29.41 6.19
CA LYS A 48 21.80 -30.53 7.00
C LYS A 48 23.31 -30.65 6.85
N ASN A 49 23.86 -30.19 5.73
CA ASN A 49 25.29 -30.10 5.46
C ASN A 49 25.96 -28.88 6.11
N GLY A 50 25.26 -28.19 7.01
CA GLY A 50 25.66 -26.98 7.70
C GLY A 50 24.73 -25.82 7.39
N ALA A 51 24.55 -24.92 8.35
CA ALA A 51 23.75 -23.72 8.16
C ALA A 51 24.30 -22.87 6.98
N TYR A 52 23.41 -22.16 6.29
CA TYR A 52 23.80 -21.18 5.28
C TYR A 52 24.42 -19.97 5.98
N ARG A 53 25.59 -19.51 5.50
CA ARG A 53 26.34 -18.41 6.10
C ARG A 53 25.87 -17.05 5.63
N ASP A 54 25.59 -16.94 4.35
CA ASP A 54 25.16 -15.74 3.65
C ASP A 54 24.38 -16.09 2.37
N ILE A 55 23.91 -15.10 1.65
CA ILE A 55 23.14 -15.27 0.40
C ILE A 55 23.98 -15.96 -0.69
N PHE A 56 25.27 -15.73 -0.76
CA PHE A 56 26.16 -16.33 -1.76
C PHE A 56 26.39 -17.81 -1.48
N ASP A 57 26.59 -18.18 -0.20
CA ASP A 57 26.67 -19.57 0.23
C ASP A 57 25.36 -20.30 -0.06
N PHE A 58 24.21 -19.66 0.19
CA PHE A 58 22.90 -20.20 -0.15
C PHE A 58 22.78 -20.44 -1.66
N CYS A 59 23.01 -19.42 -2.49
CA CYS A 59 22.90 -19.50 -3.95
C CYS A 59 23.85 -20.55 -4.56
N ARG A 60 25.04 -20.74 -3.98
CA ARG A 60 26.01 -21.73 -4.42
C ARG A 60 25.56 -23.16 -4.14
N ARG A 61 24.92 -23.40 -2.99
CA ARG A 61 24.56 -24.73 -2.50
C ARG A 61 23.22 -25.22 -3.01
N ILE A 62 22.25 -24.31 -3.16
CA ILE A 62 20.89 -24.67 -3.53
C ILE A 62 20.78 -25.15 -4.98
N ASP A 63 19.87 -26.09 -5.23
CA ASP A 63 19.55 -26.52 -6.58
C ASP A 63 18.56 -25.54 -7.23
N THR A 64 19.00 -24.89 -8.33
CA THR A 64 18.21 -23.91 -9.06
C THR A 64 17.01 -24.51 -9.79
N SER A 65 16.98 -25.83 -10.01
CA SER A 65 15.84 -26.53 -10.60
C SER A 65 14.66 -26.66 -9.62
N GLU A 66 14.95 -26.80 -8.33
CA GLU A 66 13.96 -26.89 -7.25
C GLU A 66 13.65 -25.52 -6.64
N CYS A 67 14.67 -24.65 -6.51
CA CYS A 67 14.59 -23.33 -5.91
C CYS A 67 15.02 -22.25 -6.93
N ASN A 68 14.10 -21.81 -7.75
CA ASN A 68 14.35 -20.82 -8.81
C ASN A 68 14.46 -19.39 -8.27
N LYS A 69 14.88 -18.44 -9.13
CA LYS A 69 15.04 -17.01 -8.77
C LYS A 69 13.80 -16.40 -8.11
N ARG A 70 12.60 -16.72 -8.60
CA ARG A 70 11.35 -16.20 -8.08
C ARG A 70 11.08 -16.64 -6.63
N VAL A 71 11.46 -17.87 -6.29
CA VAL A 71 11.39 -18.40 -4.91
C VAL A 71 12.36 -17.65 -4.01
N VAL A 72 13.62 -17.47 -4.43
CA VAL A 72 14.64 -16.77 -3.63
C VAL A 72 14.24 -15.29 -3.43
N GLU A 73 13.77 -14.63 -4.46
CA GLU A 73 13.24 -13.26 -4.36
C GLU A 73 12.13 -13.15 -3.31
N SER A 74 11.16 -14.07 -3.35
CA SER A 74 10.06 -14.08 -2.38
C SER A 74 10.53 -14.34 -0.96
N LEU A 75 11.50 -15.23 -0.78
CA LEU A 75 12.11 -15.50 0.55
C LEU A 75 12.87 -14.27 1.07
N ILE A 76 13.60 -13.53 0.20
CA ILE A 76 14.27 -12.28 0.60
C ILE A 76 13.23 -11.23 1.01
N LYS A 77 12.19 -11.03 0.20
CA LYS A 77 11.10 -10.07 0.50
C LYS A 77 10.38 -10.42 1.80
N ALA A 78 10.22 -11.70 2.11
CA ALA A 78 9.62 -12.16 3.37
C ALA A 78 10.56 -12.04 4.58
N GLY A 79 11.84 -11.71 4.40
CA GLY A 79 12.81 -11.58 5.47
C GLY A 79 13.49 -12.90 5.88
N ALA A 80 13.39 -13.96 5.08
CA ALA A 80 13.95 -15.27 5.41
C ALA A 80 15.49 -15.31 5.45
N PHE A 81 16.16 -14.24 5.07
CA PHE A 81 17.61 -14.05 5.07
C PHE A 81 18.08 -12.94 6.03
N ASP A 82 17.18 -12.26 6.75
CA ASP A 82 17.51 -11.08 7.57
C ASP A 82 18.59 -11.38 8.66
N GLY A 83 18.72 -12.65 9.11
CA GLY A 83 19.71 -13.08 10.08
C GLY A 83 21.10 -13.43 9.51
N MET A 84 21.34 -13.27 8.19
CA MET A 84 22.53 -13.77 7.49
C MET A 84 23.48 -12.69 6.96
N GLY A 85 23.29 -11.44 7.42
CA GLY A 85 24.05 -10.27 6.97
C GLY A 85 23.51 -9.62 5.70
N GLY A 86 23.64 -8.32 5.64
CA GLY A 86 23.02 -7.49 4.60
C GLY A 86 21.55 -7.17 4.86
N ASN A 87 21.05 -6.17 4.17
CA ASN A 87 19.65 -5.79 4.17
C ASN A 87 18.94 -6.28 2.89
N ARG A 88 17.62 -6.28 2.88
CA ARG A 88 16.82 -6.81 1.75
C ARG A 88 17.14 -6.18 0.39
N PRO A 89 17.30 -4.83 0.24
CA PRO A 89 17.76 -4.23 -1.01
C PRO A 89 19.10 -4.74 -1.50
N GLN A 90 20.06 -4.92 -0.58
CA GLN A 90 21.40 -5.44 -0.92
C GLN A 90 21.31 -6.88 -1.42
N LEU A 91 20.55 -7.73 -0.74
CA LEU A 91 20.34 -9.13 -1.11
C LEU A 91 19.63 -9.26 -2.46
N LEU A 92 18.59 -8.43 -2.72
CA LEU A 92 17.89 -8.39 -3.99
C LEU A 92 18.77 -7.93 -5.15
N ALA A 93 19.77 -7.08 -4.89
CA ALA A 93 20.69 -6.61 -5.92
C ALA A 93 21.69 -7.68 -6.37
N VAL A 94 22.01 -8.68 -5.55
CA VAL A 94 23.09 -9.64 -5.82
C VAL A 94 22.64 -11.07 -6.09
N PHE A 95 21.47 -11.49 -5.60
CA PHE A 95 21.09 -12.91 -5.61
C PHE A 95 20.97 -13.49 -7.03
N GLU A 96 20.48 -12.73 -7.99
CA GLU A 96 20.32 -13.23 -9.36
C GLU A 96 21.66 -13.56 -10.00
N SER A 97 22.64 -12.66 -9.90
CA SER A 97 23.99 -12.89 -10.43
C SER A 97 24.68 -14.04 -9.71
N ALA A 98 24.48 -14.17 -8.39
CA ALA A 98 25.00 -15.29 -7.60
C ALA A 98 24.40 -16.63 -8.05
N MET A 99 23.11 -16.69 -8.34
CA MET A 99 22.46 -17.91 -8.87
C MET A 99 22.93 -18.26 -10.28
N ASP A 100 23.10 -17.24 -11.16
CA ASP A 100 23.57 -17.47 -12.54
C ASP A 100 24.99 -17.96 -12.60
N ALA A 101 25.88 -17.39 -11.77
CA ALA A 101 27.27 -17.85 -11.65
C ALA A 101 27.34 -19.33 -11.23
N ASN A 102 26.52 -19.72 -10.23
CA ASN A 102 26.47 -21.10 -9.78
C ASN A 102 25.94 -22.08 -10.86
N SER A 103 24.86 -21.69 -11.57
CA SER A 103 24.29 -22.54 -12.61
C SER A 103 25.26 -22.74 -13.78
N SER A 104 26.06 -21.73 -14.11
CA SER A 104 27.11 -21.80 -15.13
C SER A 104 28.24 -22.73 -14.71
N LEU A 105 28.72 -22.66 -13.46
CA LEU A 105 29.74 -23.56 -12.92
C LEU A 105 29.26 -25.02 -12.91
N ARG A 106 28.02 -25.28 -12.49
CA ARG A 106 27.46 -26.65 -12.50
C ARG A 106 27.36 -27.24 -13.90
N LYS A 107 26.96 -26.45 -14.90
CA LYS A 107 26.93 -26.89 -16.32
C LYS A 107 28.32 -27.24 -16.82
N GLN A 108 29.33 -26.42 -16.54
CA GLN A 108 30.71 -26.70 -16.91
C GLN A 108 31.23 -27.99 -16.27
N MET A 109 30.88 -28.27 -15.02
CA MET A 109 31.24 -29.53 -14.34
C MET A 109 30.56 -30.75 -14.96
N VAL A 110 29.29 -30.66 -15.39
CA VAL A 110 28.53 -31.75 -16.00
C VAL A 110 29.00 -32.03 -17.42
N ASP A 111 29.37 -31.01 -18.19
CA ASP A 111 29.86 -31.15 -19.58
C ASP A 111 31.31 -31.64 -19.65
N GLY A 112 31.95 -31.97 -18.52
CA GLY A 112 33.30 -32.54 -18.51
C GLY A 112 34.39 -31.58 -18.94
N GLN A 113 34.09 -30.33 -19.12
CA GLN A 113 35.05 -29.25 -19.40
C GLN A 113 35.73 -28.72 -18.13
N ILE A 114 36.18 -29.62 -17.27
CA ILE A 114 37.18 -29.27 -16.26
C ILE A 114 38.44 -28.98 -17.05
N SER A 115 38.90 -27.75 -17.05
CA SER A 115 40.15 -27.40 -17.69
C SER A 115 41.27 -28.27 -17.12
N LEU A 116 42.01 -28.96 -17.98
CA LEU A 116 43.20 -29.70 -17.64
C LEU A 116 44.20 -28.87 -16.81
N PHE A 117 44.07 -27.55 -16.89
CA PHE A 117 44.80 -26.54 -16.14
C PHE A 117 44.44 -26.52 -14.64
N ASP A 118 43.16 -26.73 -14.29
CA ASP A 118 42.70 -26.76 -12.88
C ASP A 118 43.14 -28.04 -12.19
N MET A 119 43.30 -29.14 -12.93
CA MET A 119 43.87 -30.38 -12.39
C MET A 119 45.39 -30.31 -12.21
N ALA A 120 46.10 -29.60 -13.08
CA ALA A 120 47.57 -29.53 -13.04
C ALA A 120 48.11 -28.63 -11.93
N PHE A 121 47.35 -27.68 -11.44
CA PHE A 121 47.80 -26.72 -10.41
C PHE A 121 47.14 -26.94 -9.03
N GLY A 122 46.43 -28.04 -8.82
CA GLY A 122 45.94 -28.47 -7.49
C GLY A 122 45.04 -27.49 -6.78
N GLY A 123 44.45 -26.56 -7.54
CA GLY A 123 43.59 -25.52 -7.01
C GLY A 123 42.16 -25.74 -7.47
N ALA A 124 41.24 -25.97 -6.54
CA ALA A 124 39.88 -25.56 -6.76
C ALA A 124 39.91 -24.10 -7.27
N PRO A 125 39.08 -23.70 -8.24
CA PRO A 125 39.04 -22.33 -8.69
C PRO A 125 38.71 -21.45 -7.49
N LEU A 126 39.74 -20.89 -6.88
CA LEU A 126 39.63 -19.77 -5.96
C LEU A 126 39.36 -18.53 -6.83
N VAL A 127 38.24 -18.53 -7.52
CA VAL A 127 37.59 -17.26 -7.78
C VAL A 127 37.08 -16.84 -6.40
N GLN A 128 37.95 -16.21 -5.64
CA GLN A 128 37.51 -15.29 -4.59
C GLN A 128 36.77 -14.16 -5.32
N GLU A 129 35.56 -14.48 -5.75
CA GLU A 129 34.60 -13.42 -6.01
C GLU A 129 34.51 -12.69 -4.66
N ASN A 130 34.99 -11.46 -4.63
CA ASN A 130 34.75 -10.56 -3.51
C ASN A 130 33.22 -10.39 -3.43
N HIS A 131 32.59 -11.27 -2.67
CA HIS A 131 31.16 -11.26 -2.41
C HIS A 131 30.82 -10.07 -1.51
N THR A 132 31.01 -8.86 -2.04
CA THR A 132 30.69 -7.63 -1.33
C THR A 132 29.27 -7.21 -1.67
N LEU A 133 28.47 -7.04 -0.62
CA LEU A 133 27.15 -6.46 -0.78
C LEU A 133 27.26 -4.98 -1.19
N PRO A 134 26.44 -4.49 -2.12
CA PRO A 134 26.42 -3.09 -2.50
C PRO A 134 26.04 -2.21 -1.31
N ASN A 135 26.56 -1.00 -1.26
CA ASN A 135 26.19 -0.04 -0.22
C ASN A 135 24.81 0.57 -0.51
N LEU A 136 23.76 -0.15 -0.18
CA LEU A 136 22.37 0.28 -0.33
C LEU A 136 21.73 0.42 1.06
N PRO A 137 20.97 1.51 1.32
CA PRO A 137 20.21 1.66 2.55
C PRO A 137 19.11 0.61 2.63
N ASP A 138 18.70 0.26 3.84
CA ASP A 138 17.55 -0.62 4.03
C ASP A 138 16.24 0.08 3.63
N TYR A 139 15.22 -0.72 3.32
CA TYR A 139 13.89 -0.19 3.09
C TYR A 139 13.35 0.51 4.34
N PRO A 140 12.65 1.66 4.18
CA PRO A 140 11.83 2.20 5.26
C PRO A 140 10.88 1.13 5.81
N LEU A 141 10.59 1.16 7.11
CA LEU A 141 9.74 0.16 7.78
C LEU A 141 8.44 -0.09 7.01
N ARG A 142 7.74 0.98 6.60
CA ARG A 142 6.49 0.87 5.84
C ARG A 142 6.66 0.05 4.54
N GLN A 143 7.74 0.27 3.79
CA GLN A 143 8.01 -0.48 2.56
C GLN A 143 8.33 -1.94 2.85
N ARG A 144 9.08 -2.20 3.92
CA ARG A 144 9.43 -3.55 4.36
C ARG A 144 8.18 -4.35 4.76
N LEU A 145 7.28 -3.74 5.52
CA LEU A 145 6.00 -4.32 5.90
C LEU A 145 5.07 -4.54 4.70
N ALA A 146 5.06 -3.63 3.72
CA ALA A 146 4.31 -3.81 2.48
C ALA A 146 4.79 -5.03 1.68
N LEU A 147 6.11 -5.26 1.58
CA LEU A 147 6.67 -6.46 0.96
C LEU A 147 6.27 -7.74 1.70
N GLU A 148 6.31 -7.73 3.04
CA GLU A 148 5.86 -8.86 3.86
C GLU A 148 4.38 -9.16 3.60
N LYS A 149 3.51 -8.15 3.63
CA LYS A 149 2.08 -8.30 3.35
C LYS A 149 1.82 -8.83 1.94
N GLU A 150 2.56 -8.34 0.94
CA GLU A 150 2.45 -8.80 -0.44
C GLU A 150 2.78 -10.30 -0.57
N ILE A 151 3.88 -10.74 0.06
CA ILE A 151 4.44 -12.08 -0.12
C ILE A 151 3.92 -13.10 0.90
N ALA A 152 3.70 -12.71 2.13
CA ALA A 152 3.23 -13.60 3.20
C ALA A 152 1.73 -13.44 3.52
N GLY A 153 1.09 -12.38 3.02
CA GLY A 153 -0.32 -12.05 3.31
C GLY A 153 -0.54 -11.41 4.67
N VAL A 154 0.49 -11.31 5.49
CA VAL A 154 0.47 -10.72 6.84
C VAL A 154 1.72 -9.86 7.06
N TYR A 155 1.64 -8.93 8.00
CA TYR A 155 2.81 -8.25 8.54
C TYR A 155 3.54 -9.18 9.50
N ILE A 156 4.86 -9.30 9.40
CA ILE A 156 5.65 -10.26 10.18
C ILE A 156 6.53 -9.55 11.20
N THR A 157 7.29 -8.53 10.77
CA THR A 157 8.32 -7.88 11.61
C THR A 157 7.80 -6.69 12.40
N GLY A 158 6.55 -6.30 12.23
CA GLY A 158 5.90 -5.18 12.92
C GLY A 158 4.51 -4.92 12.33
N HIS A 159 3.88 -3.85 12.75
CA HIS A 159 2.60 -3.39 12.20
C HIS A 159 2.72 -1.93 11.73
N PRO A 160 2.08 -1.51 10.62
CA PRO A 160 2.13 -0.11 10.18
C PRO A 160 1.62 0.90 11.21
N LEU A 161 0.79 0.44 12.14
CA LEU A 161 0.23 1.25 13.23
C LEU A 161 1.11 1.26 14.50
N ASP A 162 2.25 0.57 14.53
CA ASP A 162 3.09 0.50 15.75
C ASP A 162 3.60 1.88 16.18
N ASP A 163 3.97 2.73 15.23
CA ASP A 163 4.41 4.10 15.48
C ASP A 163 3.28 5.03 15.95
N TYR A 164 2.03 4.60 15.80
CA TYR A 164 0.83 5.38 16.12
C TYR A 164 0.07 4.86 17.35
N ARG A 165 0.64 3.90 18.10
CA ARG A 165 -0.02 3.31 19.30
C ARG A 165 -0.48 4.37 20.30
N ASP A 166 0.35 5.40 20.53
CA ASP A 166 0.02 6.49 21.45
C ASP A 166 -1.14 7.36 20.95
N VAL A 167 -1.27 7.50 19.64
CA VAL A 167 -2.37 8.25 19.01
C VAL A 167 -3.64 7.42 19.05
N LEU A 168 -3.55 6.15 18.66
CA LEU A 168 -4.67 5.21 18.65
C LEU A 168 -5.22 4.99 20.07
N GLY A 169 -4.35 4.92 21.09
CA GLY A 169 -4.75 4.80 22.50
C GLY A 169 -5.50 5.99 23.07
N LYS A 170 -5.51 7.15 22.37
CA LYS A 170 -6.30 8.33 22.73
C LYS A 170 -7.68 8.36 22.07
N LEU A 171 -7.91 7.50 21.08
CA LEU A 171 -9.21 7.38 20.45
C LEU A 171 -10.20 6.71 21.42
N PRO A 172 -11.44 7.20 21.47
CA PRO A 172 -12.42 6.72 22.44
C PRO A 172 -12.97 5.33 22.07
N PHE A 173 -12.70 4.82 20.87
CA PHE A 173 -13.29 3.59 20.35
C PHE A 173 -12.31 2.83 19.44
N SER A 174 -12.34 1.50 19.54
CA SER A 174 -11.53 0.56 18.76
C SER A 174 -12.36 -0.66 18.34
N THR A 175 -11.80 -1.52 17.49
CA THR A 175 -12.46 -2.78 17.14
C THR A 175 -12.60 -3.74 18.32
N ALA A 176 -11.74 -3.64 19.34
CA ALA A 176 -11.86 -4.42 20.57
C ALA A 176 -13.17 -4.15 21.33
N ASP A 177 -13.74 -2.93 21.19
CA ASP A 177 -15.02 -2.58 21.82
C ASP A 177 -16.20 -3.31 21.13
N LEU A 178 -15.97 -3.83 19.94
CA LEU A 178 -16.94 -4.63 19.17
C LEU A 178 -16.79 -6.15 19.41
N ASP A 179 -15.75 -6.58 20.13
CA ASP A 179 -15.55 -7.99 20.43
C ASP A 179 -16.62 -8.49 21.44
N GLY A 180 -17.08 -9.70 21.21
CA GLY A 180 -18.03 -10.36 22.11
C GLY A 180 -19.43 -9.73 22.13
N LEU A 181 -19.81 -8.94 21.12
CA LEU A 181 -21.16 -8.37 21.02
C LEU A 181 -22.24 -9.44 20.97
N GLU A 182 -21.97 -10.59 20.36
CA GLU A 182 -22.91 -11.72 20.26
C GLU A 182 -23.19 -12.35 21.64
N GLU A 183 -22.25 -12.24 22.60
CA GLU A 183 -22.36 -12.77 23.95
C GLU A 183 -23.07 -11.81 24.92
N ARG A 184 -23.30 -10.55 24.51
CA ARG A 184 -24.04 -9.56 25.32
C ARG A 184 -25.51 -9.78 25.26
N GLU A 185 -26.22 -9.52 26.34
CA GLU A 185 -27.70 -9.65 26.42
C GLU A 185 -28.42 -8.81 25.37
N ASP A 186 -27.86 -7.66 25.00
CA ASP A 186 -28.43 -6.74 24.01
C ASP A 186 -27.83 -6.92 22.60
N HIS A 187 -26.97 -7.93 22.40
CA HIS A 187 -26.20 -8.13 21.13
C HIS A 187 -25.52 -6.86 20.60
N GLY A 188 -25.15 -5.96 21.51
CA GLY A 188 -24.50 -4.68 21.18
C GLY A 188 -25.43 -3.60 20.64
N LEU A 189 -26.74 -3.79 20.66
CA LEU A 189 -27.73 -2.82 20.16
C LEU A 189 -27.67 -1.48 20.89
N SER A 190 -27.15 -1.44 22.12
CA SER A 190 -26.89 -0.19 22.86
C SER A 190 -25.84 0.71 22.19
N LEU A 191 -24.98 0.15 21.33
CA LEU A 191 -23.98 0.89 20.56
C LEU A 191 -24.51 1.34 19.18
N ASP A 192 -25.68 0.85 18.75
CA ASP A 192 -26.25 1.23 17.45
C ASP A 192 -26.53 2.74 17.41
N GLY A 193 -26.13 3.36 16.31
CA GLY A 193 -26.27 4.81 16.14
C GLY A 193 -25.26 5.68 16.91
N GLN A 194 -24.37 5.10 17.73
CA GLN A 194 -23.33 5.84 18.43
C GLN A 194 -22.35 6.45 17.42
N ILE A 195 -21.96 7.72 17.65
CA ILE A 195 -20.92 8.40 16.89
C ILE A 195 -19.58 8.07 17.53
N VAL A 196 -18.64 7.58 16.73
CA VAL A 196 -17.32 7.14 17.18
C VAL A 196 -16.23 7.65 16.26
N ASP A 197 -15.02 7.78 16.81
CA ASP A 197 -13.78 7.98 16.08
C ASP A 197 -12.95 6.70 16.17
N MET A 198 -12.64 6.09 15.04
CA MET A 198 -11.85 4.87 14.93
C MET A 198 -10.63 5.11 14.05
N GLY A 199 -9.45 4.79 14.54
CA GLY A 199 -8.19 4.94 13.79
C GLY A 199 -7.65 3.61 13.32
N GLY A 200 -7.04 3.59 12.13
CA GLY A 200 -6.48 2.38 11.58
C GLY A 200 -5.88 2.55 10.20
N ILE A 201 -5.61 1.42 9.55
CA ILE A 201 -5.14 1.31 8.17
C ILE A 201 -6.29 0.80 7.28
N LEU A 202 -6.40 1.35 6.08
CA LEU A 202 -7.37 0.87 5.09
C LEU A 202 -6.80 -0.37 4.40
N THR A 203 -7.39 -1.54 4.64
CA THR A 203 -6.95 -2.80 4.03
C THR A 203 -7.67 -3.13 2.74
N GLU A 204 -8.88 -2.60 2.56
CA GLU A 204 -9.66 -2.75 1.35
C GLU A 204 -10.40 -1.45 1.02
N VAL A 205 -10.39 -1.09 -0.28
CA VAL A 205 -11.13 0.07 -0.79
C VAL A 205 -11.82 -0.31 -2.09
N LYS A 206 -13.15 -0.36 -2.06
CA LYS A 206 -14.00 -0.70 -3.21
C LYS A 206 -15.00 0.40 -3.48
N GLY A 207 -15.00 0.96 -4.69
CA GLY A 207 -16.04 1.88 -5.14
C GLY A 207 -17.14 1.13 -5.91
N LYS A 208 -18.41 1.40 -5.60
CA LYS A 208 -19.55 0.89 -6.36
C LYS A 208 -20.47 2.03 -6.79
N ALA A 209 -20.96 1.96 -8.04
CA ALA A 209 -22.02 2.85 -8.50
C ALA A 209 -23.35 2.46 -7.84
N THR A 210 -24.06 3.44 -7.31
CA THR A 210 -25.43 3.29 -6.81
C THR A 210 -26.44 3.24 -7.97
N LYS A 211 -27.65 2.80 -7.73
CA LYS A 211 -28.75 2.81 -8.72
C LYS A 211 -29.04 4.20 -9.30
N LYS A 212 -28.62 5.26 -8.62
CA LYS A 212 -28.78 6.67 -9.06
C LYS A 212 -27.53 7.21 -9.79
N GLY A 213 -26.54 6.36 -10.12
CA GLY A 213 -25.32 6.74 -10.84
C GLY A 213 -24.23 7.42 -9.98
N ALA A 214 -24.48 7.66 -8.70
CA ALA A 214 -23.47 8.19 -7.79
C ALA A 214 -22.58 7.05 -7.27
N TYR A 215 -21.30 7.32 -6.97
CA TYR A 215 -20.39 6.33 -6.39
C TYR A 215 -20.46 6.35 -4.85
N MET A 216 -20.37 5.18 -4.24
CA MET A 216 -20.16 5.00 -2.80
C MET A 216 -18.99 4.07 -2.54
N GLY A 217 -18.34 4.19 -1.39
CA GLY A 217 -17.22 3.38 -0.98
C GLY A 217 -17.62 2.29 0.02
N PHE A 218 -17.03 1.13 -0.15
CA PHE A 218 -16.96 0.05 0.83
C PHE A 218 -15.49 -0.08 1.18
N ILE A 219 -15.13 0.25 2.40
CA ILE A 219 -13.74 0.21 2.85
C ILE A 219 -13.65 -0.64 4.12
N THR A 220 -12.51 -1.29 4.32
CA THR A 220 -12.23 -2.04 5.55
C THR A 220 -11.14 -1.29 6.30
N LEU A 221 -11.45 -0.92 7.54
CA LEU A 221 -10.50 -0.36 8.49
C LEU A 221 -9.97 -1.49 9.38
N GLU A 222 -8.65 -1.62 9.47
CA GLU A 222 -7.96 -2.53 10.38
C GLU A 222 -7.23 -1.69 11.44
N ASP A 223 -7.47 -1.96 12.71
CA ASP A 223 -6.72 -1.40 13.82
C ASP A 223 -5.76 -2.43 14.44
N LEU A 224 -5.29 -2.22 15.66
CA LEU A 224 -4.37 -3.15 16.34
C LEU A 224 -5.05 -4.42 16.85
N THR A 225 -6.37 -4.47 16.85
CA THR A 225 -7.17 -5.53 17.49
C THR A 225 -8.06 -6.29 16.51
N GLY A 226 -8.54 -5.65 15.46
CA GLY A 226 -9.44 -6.30 14.50
C GLY A 226 -9.72 -5.46 13.26
N GLN A 227 -10.83 -5.78 12.60
CA GLN A 227 -11.26 -5.12 11.36
C GLN A 227 -12.75 -4.77 11.44
N ILE A 228 -13.13 -3.67 10.79
CA ILE A 228 -14.53 -3.26 10.63
C ILE A 228 -14.80 -2.82 9.18
N GLU A 229 -15.95 -3.27 8.64
CA GLU A 229 -16.45 -2.76 7.35
C GLU A 229 -17.01 -1.34 7.53
N CYS A 230 -16.60 -0.42 6.65
CA CYS A 230 -17.03 0.96 6.70
C CYS A 230 -17.74 1.34 5.39
N LEU A 231 -18.88 1.99 5.51
CA LEU A 231 -19.70 2.45 4.39
C LEU A 231 -19.49 3.95 4.19
N VAL A 232 -19.03 4.34 3.01
CA VAL A 232 -18.81 5.74 2.63
C VAL A 232 -19.86 6.15 1.62
N PHE A 233 -20.89 6.87 2.08
CA PHE A 233 -21.98 7.31 1.22
C PHE A 233 -21.53 8.33 0.18
N PRO A 234 -22.29 8.51 -0.93
CA PRO A 234 -21.83 9.27 -2.11
C PRO A 234 -21.28 10.67 -1.82
N LYS A 235 -21.92 11.46 -0.97
CA LYS A 235 -21.45 12.81 -0.62
C LYS A 235 -20.09 12.80 0.09
N VAL A 236 -19.88 11.81 0.97
CA VAL A 236 -18.63 11.63 1.71
C VAL A 236 -17.56 11.05 0.77
N TYR A 237 -17.95 10.07 -0.06
CA TYR A 237 -17.06 9.48 -1.05
C TYR A 237 -16.50 10.51 -2.02
N GLU A 238 -17.36 11.36 -2.60
CA GLU A 238 -16.93 12.43 -3.50
C GLU A 238 -15.91 13.38 -2.86
N ARG A 239 -16.09 13.67 -1.55
CA ARG A 239 -15.19 14.55 -0.79
C ARG A 239 -13.82 13.91 -0.52
N TYR A 240 -13.80 12.63 -0.18
CA TYR A 240 -12.59 11.97 0.36
C TYR A 240 -11.99 10.90 -0.56
N GLN A 241 -12.52 10.64 -1.77
CA GLN A 241 -12.03 9.60 -2.68
C GLN A 241 -10.52 9.69 -2.99
N GLY A 242 -9.93 10.88 -2.96
CA GLY A 242 -8.51 11.09 -3.16
C GLY A 242 -7.63 10.79 -1.94
N MET A 243 -8.25 10.46 -0.79
CA MET A 243 -7.59 10.15 0.49
C MET A 243 -7.98 8.76 0.99
N MET A 244 -8.53 7.92 0.11
CA MET A 244 -8.93 6.54 0.40
C MET A 244 -8.19 5.61 -0.55
N ALA A 245 -6.98 5.25 -0.21
CA ALA A 245 -6.21 4.19 -0.88
C ALA A 245 -5.93 3.05 0.11
N VAL A 246 -5.70 1.86 -0.41
CA VAL A 246 -5.21 0.74 0.40
C VAL A 246 -3.87 1.16 1.03
N ASP A 247 -3.65 0.81 2.29
CA ASP A 247 -2.52 1.18 3.14
C ASP A 247 -2.50 2.65 3.62
N ASP A 248 -3.55 3.45 3.39
CA ASP A 248 -3.67 4.76 4.01
C ASP A 248 -4.00 4.62 5.51
N LEU A 249 -3.31 5.44 6.33
CA LEU A 249 -3.52 5.54 7.77
C LEU A 249 -4.51 6.67 8.05
N VAL A 250 -5.66 6.35 8.62
CA VAL A 250 -6.78 7.28 8.78
C VAL A 250 -7.45 7.18 10.14
N VAL A 251 -8.11 8.26 10.54
CA VAL A 251 -9.18 8.25 11.55
C VAL A 251 -10.49 8.47 10.83
N LEU A 252 -11.43 7.57 11.04
CA LEU A 252 -12.78 7.62 10.52
C LEU A 252 -13.73 8.07 11.63
N HIS A 253 -14.38 9.19 11.42
CA HIS A 253 -15.48 9.68 12.25
C HIS A 253 -16.78 9.24 11.63
N GLY A 254 -17.66 8.59 12.38
CA GLY A 254 -18.90 8.08 11.83
C GLY A 254 -19.81 7.47 12.87
N ARG A 255 -20.89 6.91 12.37
CA ARG A 255 -21.95 6.29 13.16
C ARG A 255 -21.87 4.78 13.06
N LEU A 256 -21.87 4.08 14.18
CA LEU A 256 -21.99 2.64 14.22
C LEU A 256 -23.38 2.19 13.71
N SER A 257 -23.41 1.11 12.94
CA SER A 257 -24.61 0.42 12.52
C SER A 257 -24.50 -1.03 12.96
N ILE A 258 -25.28 -1.38 13.96
CA ILE A 258 -25.34 -2.73 14.54
C ILE A 258 -26.74 -3.28 14.31
N ARG A 259 -26.83 -4.44 13.67
CA ARG A 259 -28.07 -5.13 13.37
C ARG A 259 -27.98 -6.58 13.80
N GLU A 260 -29.09 -7.14 14.20
CA GLU A 260 -29.18 -8.58 14.45
C GLU A 260 -28.75 -9.34 13.18
N GLU A 261 -27.94 -10.38 13.35
CA GLU A 261 -27.41 -11.25 12.29
C GLU A 261 -26.47 -10.60 11.25
N GLU A 262 -26.08 -9.32 11.41
CA GLU A 262 -25.07 -8.66 10.55
C GLU A 262 -23.85 -8.26 11.38
N ALA A 263 -22.65 -8.37 10.79
CA ALA A 263 -21.44 -7.82 11.38
C ALA A 263 -21.56 -6.29 11.54
N PRO A 264 -21.04 -5.72 12.64
CA PRO A 264 -21.03 -4.27 12.86
C PRO A 264 -20.39 -3.51 11.71
N LYS A 265 -20.94 -2.35 11.36
CA LYS A 265 -20.45 -1.48 10.30
C LYS A 265 -20.31 -0.04 10.78
N LEU A 266 -19.34 0.69 10.22
CA LEU A 266 -19.19 2.11 10.45
C LEU A 266 -19.72 2.92 9.26
N LEU A 267 -20.71 3.77 9.48
CA LEU A 267 -21.21 4.72 8.48
C LEU A 267 -20.36 5.98 8.56
N VAL A 268 -19.43 6.14 7.62
CA VAL A 268 -18.42 7.22 7.65
C VAL A 268 -19.04 8.57 7.30
N GLU A 269 -18.81 9.56 8.14
CA GLU A 269 -19.21 10.96 7.95
C GLU A 269 -18.01 11.87 7.64
N LYS A 270 -16.82 11.59 8.25
CA LYS A 270 -15.58 12.34 8.04
C LYS A 270 -14.39 11.37 8.01
N LEU A 271 -13.37 11.71 7.22
CA LEU A 271 -12.08 11.02 7.17
C LEU A 271 -10.97 12.02 7.42
N ILE A 272 -10.03 11.67 8.28
CA ILE A 272 -8.87 12.49 8.65
C ILE A 272 -7.63 11.61 8.51
N PRO A 273 -6.52 12.06 7.87
CA PRO A 273 -5.25 11.36 7.96
C PRO A 273 -4.82 11.18 9.42
N LEU A 274 -4.34 10.00 9.79
CA LEU A 274 -3.97 9.69 11.17
C LEU A 274 -2.90 10.66 11.72
N GLU A 275 -1.99 11.11 10.85
CA GLU A 275 -0.94 12.09 11.19
C GLU A 275 -1.48 13.49 11.52
N ALA A 276 -2.67 13.83 11.00
CA ALA A 276 -3.31 15.13 11.19
C ALA A 276 -4.38 15.12 12.29
N TRP A 277 -4.63 13.95 12.89
CA TRP A 277 -5.63 13.85 13.96
C TRP A 277 -5.10 14.37 15.29
N HIS A 278 -5.91 15.19 15.97
CA HIS A 278 -5.63 15.73 17.31
C HIS A 278 -6.82 15.48 18.24
N PRO A 279 -6.58 15.12 19.53
CA PRO A 279 -7.64 14.79 20.50
C PRO A 279 -8.69 15.89 20.70
N GLU A 280 -8.34 17.15 20.46
CA GLU A 280 -9.23 18.30 20.64
C GLU A 280 -10.35 18.38 19.60
N GLU A 281 -10.23 17.68 18.47
CA GLU A 281 -11.26 17.62 17.42
C GLU A 281 -12.36 16.60 17.69
N SER A 282 -12.17 15.71 18.67
CA SER A 282 -13.09 14.61 19.03
C SER A 282 -14.08 14.96 20.15
N ALA A 283 -14.15 16.22 20.59
CA ALA A 283 -15.13 16.62 21.58
C ALA A 283 -16.55 16.41 21.04
N PRO A 284 -17.42 15.63 21.71
CA PRO A 284 -18.80 15.44 21.27
C PRO A 284 -19.49 16.78 21.22
N ALA A 285 -20.00 17.16 20.06
CA ALA A 285 -20.91 18.29 19.96
C ALA A 285 -22.08 18.02 20.95
N ALA A 286 -22.21 18.87 21.94
CA ALA A 286 -23.27 18.77 22.94
C ALA A 286 -24.61 18.55 22.25
N PRO A 287 -25.51 17.72 22.78
CA PRO A 287 -26.79 17.43 22.14
C PRO A 287 -27.58 18.72 21.98
N MET A 288 -27.71 19.20 20.77
CA MET A 288 -28.63 20.28 20.47
C MET A 288 -30.05 19.81 20.75
N GLY A 289 -30.61 20.44 21.78
CA GLY A 289 -31.94 20.17 22.28
C GLY A 289 -32.98 20.16 21.17
N GLN A 290 -33.91 19.25 21.30
CA GLN A 290 -35.10 19.13 20.49
C GLN A 290 -35.81 20.50 20.44
N SER A 291 -35.69 21.19 19.33
CA SER A 291 -36.52 22.36 19.04
C SER A 291 -37.76 21.89 18.27
N THR A 292 -38.85 21.79 19.01
CA THR A 292 -40.21 21.72 18.42
C THR A 292 -40.49 23.05 17.73
N ALA A 293 -40.29 23.13 16.45
CA ALA A 293 -40.65 24.29 15.66
C ALA A 293 -41.99 24.06 14.95
N ARG A 294 -42.99 24.82 15.39
CA ARG A 294 -44.22 25.10 14.63
C ARG A 294 -43.86 25.86 13.34
N PRO A 295 -44.61 25.68 12.24
CA PRO A 295 -44.34 26.40 10.99
C PRO A 295 -44.86 27.84 11.09
N VAL A 296 -44.02 28.80 10.76
CA VAL A 296 -44.36 30.24 10.58
C VAL A 296 -44.21 30.60 9.10
N PRO A 297 -45.15 31.34 8.52
CA PRO A 297 -45.22 31.64 7.08
C PRO A 297 -44.16 32.72 6.69
N PRO A 298 -43.84 32.86 5.36
CA PRO A 298 -42.71 33.64 4.91
C PRO A 298 -42.97 35.14 4.94
N PRO A 299 -42.02 36.01 5.33
CA PRO A 299 -42.14 37.43 5.14
C PRO A 299 -41.65 37.89 3.77
N LYS A 300 -42.30 38.95 3.32
CA LYS A 300 -42.19 39.61 2.04
C LYS A 300 -40.85 40.33 1.85
N ARG A 301 -40.44 40.40 0.59
CA ARG A 301 -39.31 41.18 0.08
C ARG A 301 -39.37 42.67 0.54
N HIS A 302 -38.22 43.16 0.99
CA HIS A 302 -37.88 44.58 0.87
C HIS A 302 -36.49 44.72 0.27
N THR A 303 -36.44 45.46 -0.81
CA THR A 303 -35.29 46.01 -1.53
C THR A 303 -34.65 47.11 -0.69
N SER A 304 -33.31 47.08 -0.54
CA SER A 304 -32.50 48.32 -0.49
C SER A 304 -31.03 48.04 -0.73
N GLU A 305 -30.54 48.66 -1.72
CA GLU A 305 -29.24 49.25 -2.08
C GLU A 305 -27.95 48.78 -1.37
N ALA A 306 -26.97 48.55 -2.27
CA ALA A 306 -25.57 48.28 -2.02
C ALA A 306 -24.79 49.45 -1.43
N PRO A 307 -23.65 49.21 -0.83
CA PRO A 307 -22.47 49.99 -1.20
C PRO A 307 -21.36 49.13 -1.81
N LYS A 308 -20.75 49.72 -2.82
CA LYS A 308 -19.54 49.26 -3.48
C LYS A 308 -18.36 49.25 -2.50
N LEU A 309 -17.56 48.15 -2.49
CA LEU A 309 -16.17 48.19 -2.09
C LEU A 309 -15.36 47.17 -2.93
N THR A 310 -14.53 47.77 -3.75
CA THR A 310 -13.20 47.45 -4.28
C THR A 310 -12.76 45.99 -4.45
N ASP A 311 -12.38 45.78 -5.72
CA ASP A 311 -11.58 44.68 -6.28
C ASP A 311 -10.41 44.25 -5.40
N ALA A 312 -10.33 42.96 -5.10
CA ALA A 312 -9.17 42.08 -5.08
C ALA A 312 -9.46 40.81 -4.28
N GLN A 313 -10.15 39.85 -4.85
CA GLN A 313 -9.97 38.44 -4.49
C GLN A 313 -10.39 37.52 -5.65
N ALA A 314 -9.42 36.68 -6.04
CA ALA A 314 -9.45 35.80 -7.17
C ALA A 314 -10.75 34.98 -7.29
N ALA A 315 -11.37 35.07 -8.46
CA ALA A 315 -12.42 34.18 -8.89
C ALA A 315 -11.94 32.71 -8.77
N ALA A 316 -12.61 31.92 -7.96
CA ALA A 316 -12.51 30.47 -8.00
C ALA A 316 -12.98 30.01 -9.39
N LYS A 317 -12.02 29.75 -10.29
CA LYS A 317 -12.30 29.20 -11.63
C LYS A 317 -12.91 27.81 -11.45
N ALA A 318 -13.97 27.54 -12.21
CA ALA A 318 -14.55 26.19 -12.32
C ALA A 318 -13.48 25.11 -12.54
N PRO A 319 -13.67 23.90 -12.03
CA PRO A 319 -12.67 22.84 -12.15
C PRO A 319 -12.39 22.53 -13.62
N ARG A 320 -11.14 22.80 -14.03
CA ARG A 320 -10.65 22.54 -15.39
C ARG A 320 -10.06 21.14 -15.46
N LYS A 321 -10.19 20.48 -16.62
CA LYS A 321 -9.58 19.17 -16.90
C LYS A 321 -8.93 19.22 -18.28
N LEU A 322 -7.68 18.75 -18.38
CA LEU A 322 -6.96 18.68 -19.65
C LEU A 322 -6.96 17.24 -20.15
N TYR A 323 -7.41 17.03 -21.38
CA TYR A 323 -7.40 15.74 -22.06
C TYR A 323 -6.38 15.78 -23.21
N LEU A 324 -5.45 14.81 -23.21
CA LEU A 324 -4.44 14.63 -24.26
C LEU A 324 -4.66 13.29 -24.94
N ARG A 325 -4.85 13.31 -26.26
CA ARG A 325 -4.88 12.09 -27.07
C ARG A 325 -3.50 11.88 -27.67
N LEU A 326 -2.84 10.74 -27.33
CA LEU A 326 -1.45 10.50 -27.70
C LEU A 326 -1.15 9.00 -27.83
N ASN A 327 -0.06 8.66 -28.50
CA ASN A 327 0.46 7.30 -28.61
C ASN A 327 1.65 7.10 -27.64
N ARG A 328 2.00 5.85 -27.34
CA ARG A 328 3.11 5.52 -26.41
C ARG A 328 4.41 6.28 -26.67
N PRO A 329 4.92 6.39 -27.91
CA PRO A 329 6.15 7.14 -28.20
C PRO A 329 6.08 8.63 -27.85
N GLN A 330 4.87 9.21 -27.75
CA GLN A 330 4.66 10.62 -27.44
C GLN A 330 4.54 10.89 -25.92
N MET A 331 4.45 9.83 -25.09
CA MET A 331 4.23 9.97 -23.65
C MET A 331 5.37 10.72 -22.95
N ASP A 332 6.62 10.39 -23.26
CA ASP A 332 7.79 11.00 -22.62
C ASP A 332 7.92 12.48 -22.97
N ALA A 333 7.67 12.84 -24.23
CA ALA A 333 7.70 14.20 -24.68
C ALA A 333 6.55 15.04 -24.08
N ALA A 334 5.35 14.45 -23.96
CA ALA A 334 4.21 15.10 -23.31
C ALA A 334 4.47 15.29 -21.80
N SER A 335 5.01 14.27 -21.12
CA SER A 335 5.38 14.33 -19.70
C SER A 335 6.44 15.39 -19.44
N SER A 336 7.48 15.47 -20.27
CA SER A 336 8.52 16.50 -20.17
C SER A 336 7.95 17.90 -20.37
N THR A 337 6.98 18.07 -21.30
CA THR A 337 6.31 19.35 -21.53
C THR A 337 5.44 19.74 -20.33
N LEU A 338 4.66 18.82 -19.77
CA LEU A 338 3.83 19.08 -18.61
C LEU A 338 4.66 19.46 -17.36
N SER A 339 5.81 18.85 -17.18
CA SER A 339 6.72 19.16 -16.06
C SER A 339 7.30 20.58 -16.08
N LEU A 340 7.28 21.25 -17.24
CA LEU A 340 7.69 22.64 -17.35
C LEU A 340 6.61 23.64 -16.89
N TYR A 341 5.36 23.18 -16.75
CA TYR A 341 4.22 24.01 -16.39
C TYR A 341 3.41 23.37 -15.23
N PRO A 342 4.03 23.18 -14.06
CA PRO A 342 3.38 22.50 -12.94
C PRO A 342 2.17 23.29 -12.43
N GLY A 343 1.08 22.58 -12.11
CA GLY A 343 -0.15 23.21 -11.66
C GLY A 343 -1.14 22.24 -11.04
N SER A 344 -2.38 22.68 -10.87
CA SER A 344 -3.44 21.93 -10.21
C SER A 344 -4.49 21.33 -11.16
N VAL A 345 -4.33 21.51 -12.48
CA VAL A 345 -5.28 21.01 -13.47
C VAL A 345 -4.97 19.53 -13.78
N PRO A 346 -5.88 18.60 -13.49
CA PRO A 346 -5.66 17.19 -13.76
C PRO A 346 -5.57 16.91 -15.26
N VAL A 347 -4.59 16.07 -15.65
CA VAL A 347 -4.31 15.70 -17.03
C VAL A 347 -4.72 14.25 -17.28
N TYR A 348 -5.57 14.04 -18.27
CA TYR A 348 -6.04 12.73 -18.72
C TYR A 348 -5.37 12.36 -20.04
N LEU A 349 -4.71 11.21 -20.09
CA LEU A 349 -4.02 10.67 -21.26
C LEU A 349 -4.89 9.62 -21.92
N HIS A 350 -5.38 9.89 -23.12
CA HIS A 350 -6.15 8.93 -23.89
C HIS A 350 -5.25 8.23 -24.93
N LEU A 351 -5.14 6.91 -24.82
CA LEU A 351 -4.35 6.03 -25.68
C LEU A 351 -5.30 5.28 -26.65
N PRO A 352 -5.46 5.74 -27.91
CA PRO A 352 -6.45 5.16 -28.83
C PRO A 352 -6.16 3.69 -29.19
N ALA A 353 -4.88 3.33 -29.30
CA ALA A 353 -4.47 1.96 -29.64
C ALA A 353 -4.86 0.94 -28.55
N GLU A 354 -4.89 1.37 -27.29
CA GLU A 354 -5.20 0.53 -26.13
C GLU A 354 -6.64 0.73 -25.63
N LYS A 355 -7.39 1.63 -26.27
CA LYS A 355 -8.76 2.03 -25.89
C LYS A 355 -8.91 2.39 -24.41
N MET A 356 -7.86 3.00 -23.83
CA MET A 356 -7.87 3.35 -22.42
C MET A 356 -7.56 4.82 -22.18
N THR A 357 -8.06 5.35 -21.05
CA THR A 357 -7.76 6.72 -20.58
C THR A 357 -7.16 6.60 -19.18
N LEU A 358 -5.98 7.19 -19.00
CA LEU A 358 -5.24 7.21 -17.76
C LEU A 358 -5.25 8.62 -17.18
N LEU A 359 -5.39 8.75 -15.86
CA LEU A 359 -5.12 10.00 -15.16
C LEU A 359 -3.61 10.08 -14.88
N ALA A 360 -2.96 11.14 -15.33
CA ALA A 360 -1.55 11.38 -15.01
C ALA A 360 -1.35 11.55 -13.49
N PRO A 361 -0.24 11.06 -12.93
CA PRO A 361 0.09 11.32 -11.53
C PRO A 361 0.15 12.82 -11.25
N LYS A 362 -0.04 13.25 -9.99
CA LYS A 362 -0.08 14.68 -9.62
C LYS A 362 1.16 15.46 -10.07
N THR A 363 2.31 14.82 -10.18
CA THR A 363 3.55 15.39 -10.72
C THR A 363 3.47 15.75 -12.21
N GLY A 364 2.52 15.19 -12.93
CA GLY A 364 2.23 15.47 -14.34
C GLY A 364 1.00 16.36 -14.55
N TRP A 365 0.45 16.98 -13.49
CA TRP A 365 -0.63 17.96 -13.61
C TRP A 365 -0.04 19.33 -13.99
N CYS A 366 -0.78 20.14 -14.74
CA CYS A 366 -0.29 21.40 -15.28
C CYS A 366 -1.12 22.61 -14.83
N ASP A 367 -0.64 23.81 -15.14
CA ASP A 367 -1.34 25.07 -14.90
C ASP A 367 -2.40 25.39 -15.98
N ALA A 368 -2.38 24.62 -17.09
CA ALA A 368 -3.20 24.83 -18.29
C ALA A 368 -3.16 26.27 -18.79
N SER A 369 -2.01 26.93 -18.67
CA SER A 369 -1.75 28.25 -19.26
C SER A 369 -1.69 28.18 -20.79
N ASP A 370 -1.87 29.32 -21.45
CA ASP A 370 -1.75 29.40 -22.92
C ASP A 370 -0.38 28.92 -23.41
N GLY A 371 0.70 29.14 -22.63
CA GLY A 371 2.04 28.64 -22.92
C GLY A 371 2.13 27.11 -22.89
N CYS A 372 1.50 26.49 -21.91
CA CYS A 372 1.39 25.04 -21.78
C CYS A 372 0.59 24.45 -22.96
N LEU A 373 -0.60 25.00 -23.22
CA LEU A 373 -1.49 24.52 -24.27
C LEU A 373 -0.87 24.68 -25.66
N ASN A 374 -0.20 25.79 -25.95
CA ASN A 374 0.45 26.03 -27.24
C ASN A 374 1.60 25.02 -27.48
N ARG A 375 2.39 24.68 -26.47
CA ARG A 375 3.44 23.66 -26.59
C ARG A 375 2.87 22.24 -26.77
N LEU A 376 1.81 21.91 -26.05
CA LEU A 376 1.14 20.62 -26.22
C LEU A 376 0.47 20.53 -27.60
N ASN A 377 -0.14 21.59 -28.08
CA ASN A 377 -0.71 21.65 -29.43
C ASN A 377 0.36 21.50 -30.52
N ALA A 378 1.55 22.09 -30.34
CA ALA A 378 2.64 21.94 -31.28
C ALA A 378 3.22 20.50 -31.27
N LEU A 379 3.17 19.82 -30.13
CA LEU A 379 3.69 18.46 -29.97
C LEU A 379 2.71 17.38 -30.47
N LEU A 380 1.43 17.54 -30.16
CA LEU A 380 0.41 16.50 -30.32
C LEU A 380 -0.60 16.81 -31.45
N GLY A 381 -0.68 18.06 -31.92
CA GLY A 381 -1.75 18.56 -32.78
C GLY A 381 -2.91 19.14 -31.96
N ALA A 382 -3.50 20.24 -32.42
CA ALA A 382 -4.56 20.95 -31.70
C ALA A 382 -5.84 20.12 -31.51
N GLU A 383 -6.10 19.15 -32.38
CA GLU A 383 -7.22 18.20 -32.30
C GLU A 383 -7.05 17.17 -31.20
N ASN A 384 -5.84 16.98 -30.69
CA ASN A 384 -5.48 16.00 -29.67
C ASN A 384 -5.32 16.59 -28.26
N VAL A 385 -5.52 17.91 -28.11
CA VAL A 385 -5.44 18.63 -26.83
C VAL A 385 -6.79 19.29 -26.54
N LYS A 386 -7.44 18.89 -25.44
CA LYS A 386 -8.77 19.40 -25.08
C LYS A 386 -8.79 19.85 -23.63
N LEU A 387 -8.98 21.15 -23.40
CA LEU A 387 -9.28 21.70 -22.07
C LEU A 387 -10.79 21.77 -21.89
N LEU A 388 -11.31 21.09 -20.90
CA LEU A 388 -12.73 21.13 -20.53
C LEU A 388 -12.90 21.94 -19.24
N GLU A 389 -13.81 22.88 -19.25
CA GLU A 389 -14.29 23.59 -18.07
C GLU A 389 -15.58 22.91 -17.62
N SER A 390 -15.62 22.39 -16.39
CA SER A 390 -16.86 21.81 -15.84
C SER A 390 -17.85 22.98 -15.59
N ARG A 391 -19.03 22.88 -16.20
CA ARG A 391 -20.15 23.79 -15.92
C ARG A 391 -20.75 23.51 -14.55
#